data_6b064527c4ab49eb81bcfd639ee905e0
#
_entry.id   6b064527c4ab49eb81bcfd639ee905e0
#
_cell.length_a   1.000
_cell.length_b   1.000
_cell.length_c   1.000
_cell.angle_alpha   90.00
_cell.angle_beta   90.00
_cell.angle_gamma   90.00
#
_symmetry.space_group_name_H-M   'P 1'
#
loop_
_entity.id
_entity.type
_entity.pdbx_description
1 polymer ?
#
loop_
_entity_poly.entity_id
_entity_poly.type
_entity_poly.pdbx_seq_one_letter_code
_entity_poly.pdbx_strand_id
1 'polypeptide(L)'
;VLPEREVMVALLQDGIWPERFRRNYGVFSADAMVRLLQTRVFVLGCGGLGGHVASLLARLGVGGLRLCDSDIFEESNLNRQYFCTESTLGQPKAVATARGLRDMAGYLALDVRHVEADEKNLPDMLQDVDVALDCLDDLALKMLLEERSAVAGVPFVHGSVLRAEGFARAARSGRLHLRELYASGL
;
A
#
# COMPACT_ATOMS: atom_id res chain seq x y z
N VAL A 1 -8.33 19.55 19.30
CA VAL A 1 -8.97 19.28 18.02
C VAL A 1 -8.67 17.81 17.68
N LEU A 2 -9.72 17.00 17.43
CA LEU A 2 -9.54 15.61 17.02
C LEU A 2 -8.89 15.55 15.62
N PRO A 3 -8.04 14.54 15.33
CA PRO A 3 -7.55 14.28 13.99
C PRO A 3 -8.72 14.04 13.00
N GLU A 4 -8.58 14.50 11.76
CA GLU A 4 -9.64 14.40 10.73
C GLU A 4 -10.19 12.96 10.59
N ARG A 5 -9.31 11.96 10.66
CA ARG A 5 -9.69 10.54 10.60
C ARG A 5 -10.62 10.12 11.74
N GLU A 6 -10.33 10.55 12.96
CA GLU A 6 -11.15 10.23 14.14
C GLU A 6 -12.53 10.87 14.05
N VAL A 7 -12.61 12.09 13.53
CA VAL A 7 -13.89 12.76 13.26
C VAL A 7 -14.70 11.96 12.24
N MET A 8 -14.09 11.49 11.16
CA MET A 8 -14.77 10.67 10.15
C MET A 8 -15.29 9.35 10.72
N VAL A 9 -14.51 8.69 11.59
CA VAL A 9 -14.92 7.47 12.28
C VAL A 9 -16.15 7.74 13.14
N ALA A 10 -16.14 8.79 13.96
CA ALA A 10 -17.27 9.16 14.80
C ALA A 10 -18.53 9.48 13.98
N LEU A 11 -18.39 10.24 12.90
CA LEU A 11 -19.51 10.55 12.00
C LEU A 11 -20.14 9.28 11.42
N LEU A 12 -19.32 8.35 10.93
CA LEU A 12 -19.81 7.07 10.37
C LEU A 12 -20.51 6.20 11.42
N GLN A 13 -20.03 6.19 12.66
CA GLN A 13 -20.67 5.49 13.79
C GLN A 13 -22.05 6.07 14.11
N ASP A 14 -22.23 7.38 13.93
CA ASP A 14 -23.52 8.08 14.07
C ASP A 14 -24.39 8.01 12.78
N GLY A 15 -23.98 7.25 11.77
CA GLY A 15 -24.71 7.10 10.50
C GLY A 15 -24.54 8.27 9.54
N ILE A 16 -23.63 9.19 9.83
CA ILE A 16 -23.35 10.37 9.01
C ILE A 16 -22.18 10.06 8.07
N TRP A 17 -22.42 10.15 6.77
CA TRP A 17 -21.40 9.88 5.76
C TRP A 17 -20.58 11.12 5.41
N PRO A 18 -19.25 11.11 5.64
CA PRO A 18 -18.38 12.17 5.14
C PRO A 18 -18.49 12.32 3.62
N GLU A 19 -18.53 13.55 3.11
CA GLU A 19 -18.78 13.84 1.68
C GLU A 19 -17.76 13.13 0.77
N ARG A 20 -16.50 13.01 1.19
CA ARG A 20 -15.46 12.30 0.43
C ARG A 20 -15.75 10.82 0.21
N PHE A 21 -16.56 10.19 1.07
CA PHE A 21 -16.95 8.78 0.98
C PHE A 21 -18.40 8.57 0.55
N ARG A 22 -19.10 9.63 0.16
CA ARG A 22 -20.51 9.55 -0.22
C ARG A 22 -20.79 8.55 -1.35
N ARG A 23 -19.83 8.38 -2.27
CA ARG A 23 -19.97 7.41 -3.37
C ARG A 23 -19.70 5.96 -2.95
N ASN A 24 -19.20 5.75 -1.75
CA ASN A 24 -19.05 4.42 -1.16
C ASN A 24 -20.34 3.95 -0.47
N TYR A 25 -21.30 4.88 -0.21
CA TYR A 25 -22.60 4.56 0.36
C TYR A 25 -23.38 3.61 -0.56
N GLY A 26 -23.93 2.55 0.02
CA GLY A 26 -24.62 1.48 -0.72
C GLY A 26 -23.71 0.39 -1.28
N VAL A 27 -22.38 0.61 -1.32
CA VAL A 27 -21.37 -0.41 -1.63
C VAL A 27 -20.78 -0.98 -0.35
N PHE A 28 -20.43 -0.10 0.60
CA PHE A 28 -19.93 -0.47 1.93
C PHE A 28 -20.93 -0.08 3.02
N SER A 29 -20.97 -0.84 4.10
CA SER A 29 -21.64 -0.41 5.33
C SER A 29 -20.79 0.65 6.05
N ALA A 30 -21.39 1.43 6.95
CA ALA A 30 -20.66 2.37 7.79
C ALA A 30 -19.57 1.67 8.62
N ASP A 31 -19.87 0.49 9.18
CA ASP A 31 -18.88 -0.32 9.90
C ASP A 31 -17.71 -0.78 9.03
N ALA A 32 -17.96 -1.11 7.77
CA ALA A 32 -16.89 -1.46 6.83
C ALA A 32 -15.98 -0.25 6.54
N MET A 33 -16.56 0.94 6.40
CA MET A 33 -15.80 2.18 6.23
C MET A 33 -15.00 2.56 7.49
N VAL A 34 -15.57 2.35 8.68
CA VAL A 34 -14.85 2.53 9.95
C VAL A 34 -13.64 1.58 10.01
N ARG A 35 -13.81 0.31 9.67
CA ARG A 35 -12.69 -0.65 9.61
C ARG A 35 -11.62 -0.21 8.61
N LEU A 36 -12.00 0.26 7.41
CA LEU A 36 -11.03 0.79 6.44
C LEU A 36 -10.24 1.98 6.99
N LEU A 37 -10.92 2.94 7.62
CA LEU A 37 -10.27 4.10 8.25
C LEU A 37 -9.34 3.72 9.42
N GLN A 38 -9.52 2.57 10.01
CA GLN A 38 -8.66 2.05 11.08
C GLN A 38 -7.55 1.12 10.54
N THR A 39 -7.66 0.64 9.30
CA THR A 39 -6.71 -0.27 8.69
C THR A 39 -5.41 0.45 8.32
N ARG A 40 -4.28 -0.20 8.60
CA ARG A 40 -2.95 0.19 8.15
C ARG A 40 -2.39 -0.84 7.19
N VAL A 41 -1.95 -0.39 6.01
CA VAL A 41 -1.40 -1.24 4.96
C VAL A 41 0.08 -0.93 4.76
N PHE A 42 0.91 -1.96 4.71
CA PHE A 42 2.30 -1.85 4.29
C PHE A 42 2.40 -2.06 2.78
N VAL A 43 2.98 -1.12 2.07
CA VAL A 43 3.24 -1.17 0.63
C VAL A 43 4.75 -1.18 0.43
N LEU A 44 5.28 -2.29 -0.04
CA LEU A 44 6.70 -2.42 -0.40
C LEU A 44 6.84 -2.28 -1.92
N GLY A 45 7.58 -1.23 -2.32
CA GLY A 45 7.68 -0.74 -3.69
C GLY A 45 6.67 0.37 -4.00
N CYS A 46 7.17 1.55 -4.39
CA CYS A 46 6.38 2.73 -4.76
C CYS A 46 6.48 3.05 -6.28
N GLY A 47 6.80 2.05 -7.08
CA GLY A 47 6.95 2.15 -8.53
C GLY A 47 5.63 2.10 -9.30
N GLY A 48 5.65 1.41 -10.46
CA GLY A 48 4.53 1.32 -11.39
C GLY A 48 3.27 0.72 -10.80
N LEU A 49 3.39 -0.32 -9.96
CA LEU A 49 2.25 -0.94 -9.28
C LEU A 49 1.92 -0.23 -7.96
N GLY A 50 2.93 -0.05 -7.09
CA GLY A 50 2.71 0.45 -5.73
C GLY A 50 2.17 1.87 -5.67
N GLY A 51 2.62 2.77 -6.55
CA GLY A 51 2.08 4.13 -6.61
C GLY A 51 0.59 4.16 -6.94
N HIS A 52 0.13 3.36 -7.91
CA HIS A 52 -1.28 3.23 -8.26
C HIS A 52 -2.09 2.63 -7.11
N VAL A 53 -1.62 1.52 -6.52
CA VAL A 53 -2.28 0.84 -5.41
C VAL A 53 -2.40 1.76 -4.20
N ALA A 54 -1.34 2.46 -3.81
CA ALA A 54 -1.36 3.41 -2.69
C ALA A 54 -2.39 4.54 -2.92
N SER A 55 -2.46 5.08 -4.16
CA SER A 55 -3.46 6.08 -4.54
C SER A 55 -4.90 5.55 -4.41
N LEU A 56 -5.16 4.32 -4.88
CA LEU A 56 -6.48 3.69 -4.78
C LEU A 56 -6.88 3.41 -3.33
N LEU A 57 -5.97 2.90 -2.50
CA LEU A 57 -6.21 2.64 -1.08
C LEU A 57 -6.52 3.93 -0.31
N ALA A 58 -5.77 5.00 -0.56
CA ALA A 58 -6.03 6.31 0.02
C ALA A 58 -7.42 6.86 -0.36
N ARG A 59 -7.83 6.73 -1.62
CA ARG A 59 -9.16 7.15 -2.09
C ARG A 59 -10.29 6.29 -1.54
N LEU A 60 -10.05 4.99 -1.36
CA LEU A 60 -11.02 4.05 -0.81
C LEU A 60 -11.36 4.33 0.65
N GLY A 61 -10.42 4.89 1.42
CA GLY A 61 -10.64 5.19 2.83
C GLY A 61 -9.75 4.41 3.79
N VAL A 62 -8.64 3.80 3.31
CA VAL A 62 -7.64 3.20 4.21
C VAL A 62 -7.03 4.29 5.09
N GLY A 63 -6.95 4.03 6.40
CA GLY A 63 -6.57 5.04 7.38
C GLY A 63 -5.07 5.24 7.55
N GLY A 64 -4.23 4.27 7.16
CA GLY A 64 -2.79 4.37 7.25
C GLY A 64 -2.04 3.60 6.18
N LEU A 65 -0.97 4.19 5.66
CA LEU A 65 -0.03 3.51 4.76
C LEU A 65 1.39 3.63 5.31
N ARG A 66 2.07 2.49 5.41
CA ARG A 66 3.52 2.42 5.51
C ARG A 66 4.06 2.19 4.11
N LEU A 67 4.90 3.09 3.63
CA LEU A 67 5.50 3.05 2.30
C LEU A 67 6.99 2.79 2.43
N CYS A 68 7.50 1.80 1.71
CA CYS A 68 8.94 1.53 1.66
C CYS A 68 9.40 1.40 0.22
N ASP A 69 10.43 2.16 -0.13
CA ASP A 69 11.12 2.12 -1.42
C ASP A 69 12.48 2.81 -1.28
N SER A 70 13.55 2.18 -1.76
CA SER A 70 14.92 2.72 -1.71
C SER A 70 15.29 3.58 -2.90
N ASP A 71 14.50 3.56 -3.98
CA ASP A 71 14.83 4.21 -5.23
C ASP A 71 14.46 5.69 -5.27
N ILE A 72 15.00 6.37 -6.28
CA ILE A 72 14.60 7.71 -6.69
C ILE A 72 13.80 7.64 -8.00
N PHE A 73 12.99 8.66 -8.29
CA PHE A 73 12.33 8.78 -9.59
C PHE A 73 13.30 9.22 -10.68
N GLU A 74 13.28 8.49 -11.79
CA GLU A 74 14.05 8.75 -12.99
C GLU A 74 13.14 9.04 -14.17
N GLU A 75 13.67 9.66 -15.23
CA GLU A 75 12.94 9.99 -16.45
C GLU A 75 12.25 8.77 -17.07
N SER A 76 12.92 7.61 -17.05
CA SER A 76 12.39 6.32 -17.52
C SER A 76 11.13 5.86 -16.77
N ASN A 77 10.80 6.45 -15.64
CA ASN A 77 9.63 6.11 -14.82
C ASN A 77 8.38 6.94 -15.19
N LEU A 78 8.54 8.07 -15.88
CA LEU A 78 7.45 8.99 -16.22
C LEU A 78 6.30 8.32 -16.98
N ASN A 79 6.58 7.30 -17.77
CA ASN A 79 5.59 6.63 -18.61
C ASN A 79 4.60 5.73 -17.87
N ARG A 80 4.88 5.34 -16.59
CA ARG A 80 4.07 4.34 -15.88
C ARG A 80 3.98 4.48 -14.37
N GLN A 81 4.82 5.27 -13.71
CA GLN A 81 4.82 5.42 -12.26
C GLN A 81 3.99 6.65 -11.85
N TYR A 82 2.88 6.42 -11.18
CA TYR A 82 1.83 7.40 -10.93
C TYR A 82 2.31 8.71 -10.29
N PHE A 83 3.24 8.63 -9.34
CA PHE A 83 3.79 9.79 -8.63
C PHE A 83 5.09 10.32 -9.25
N CYS A 84 5.55 9.71 -10.36
CA CYS A 84 6.65 10.25 -11.14
C CYS A 84 6.13 11.35 -12.06
N THR A 85 6.60 12.56 -11.85
CA THR A 85 6.30 13.76 -12.65
C THR A 85 7.60 14.52 -12.88
N GLU A 86 7.63 15.46 -13.82
CA GLU A 86 8.77 16.35 -14.04
C GLU A 86 9.29 16.98 -12.74
N SER A 87 8.36 17.36 -11.83
CA SER A 87 8.70 17.99 -10.55
C SER A 87 9.18 17.03 -9.46
N THR A 88 9.04 15.73 -9.66
CA THR A 88 9.47 14.68 -8.69
C THR A 88 10.71 13.93 -9.15
N LEU A 89 11.24 14.20 -10.34
CA LEU A 89 12.49 13.60 -10.81
C LEU A 89 13.62 13.85 -9.81
N GLY A 90 14.42 12.82 -9.54
CA GLY A 90 15.51 12.83 -8.58
C GLY A 90 15.08 12.76 -7.12
N GLN A 91 13.77 12.72 -6.80
CA GLN A 91 13.29 12.60 -5.43
C GLN A 91 13.09 11.12 -5.05
N PRO A 92 13.31 10.75 -3.77
CA PRO A 92 13.00 9.41 -3.28
C PRO A 92 11.54 9.02 -3.55
N LYS A 93 11.33 7.83 -4.16
CA LYS A 93 9.99 7.37 -4.56
C LYS A 93 9.00 7.35 -3.41
N ALA A 94 9.37 6.77 -2.26
CA ALA A 94 8.51 6.71 -1.09
C ALA A 94 8.10 8.10 -0.58
N VAL A 95 9.04 9.08 -0.57
CA VAL A 95 8.80 10.44 -0.10
C VAL A 95 7.88 11.22 -1.04
N ALA A 96 8.15 11.16 -2.34
CA ALA A 96 7.34 11.83 -3.35
C ALA A 96 5.91 11.24 -3.41
N THR A 97 5.79 9.89 -3.31
CA THR A 97 4.51 9.19 -3.19
C THR A 97 3.73 9.68 -1.97
N ALA A 98 4.36 9.74 -0.80
CA ALA A 98 3.71 10.21 0.43
C ALA A 98 3.22 11.66 0.31
N ARG A 99 4.00 12.53 -0.35
CA ARG A 99 3.58 13.91 -0.59
C ARG A 99 2.33 13.99 -1.46
N GLY A 100 2.31 13.28 -2.59
CA GLY A 100 1.14 13.24 -3.45
C GLY A 100 -0.09 12.61 -2.79
N LEU A 101 0.10 11.64 -1.90
CA LEU A 101 -1.00 11.06 -1.12
C LEU A 101 -1.58 12.04 -0.09
N ARG A 102 -0.77 12.91 0.53
CA ARG A 102 -1.27 13.96 1.43
C ARG A 102 -2.18 14.95 0.72
N ASP A 103 -1.86 15.29 -0.53
CA ASP A 103 -2.70 16.18 -1.35
C ASP A 103 -4.07 15.56 -1.68
N MET A 104 -4.15 14.22 -1.75
CA MET A 104 -5.40 13.49 -2.01
C MET A 104 -6.20 13.20 -0.75
N ALA A 105 -5.52 12.88 0.35
CA ALA A 105 -6.10 12.31 1.56
C ALA A 105 -5.38 12.81 2.81
N GLY A 106 -5.66 14.04 3.23
CA GLY A 106 -5.04 14.68 4.40
C GLY A 106 -5.24 13.91 5.71
N TYR A 107 -6.30 13.10 5.80
CA TYR A 107 -6.59 12.24 6.96
C TYR A 107 -5.65 11.03 7.08
N LEU A 108 -4.94 10.67 6.01
CA LEU A 108 -4.14 9.45 5.90
C LEU A 108 -2.89 9.53 6.80
N ALA A 109 -2.73 8.56 7.69
CA ALA A 109 -1.49 8.41 8.45
C ALA A 109 -0.42 7.77 7.56
N LEU A 110 0.72 8.46 7.40
CA LEU A 110 1.82 8.02 6.54
C LEU A 110 3.08 7.75 7.37
N ASP A 111 3.60 6.53 7.26
CA ASP A 111 4.93 6.12 7.70
C ASP A 111 5.78 5.86 6.47
N VAL A 112 6.86 6.63 6.30
CA VAL A 112 7.65 6.67 5.06
C VAL A 112 9.06 6.17 5.34
N ARG A 113 9.46 5.12 4.63
CA ARG A 113 10.75 4.46 4.75
C ARG A 113 11.49 4.53 3.41
N HIS A 114 12.45 5.43 3.30
CA HIS A 114 13.38 5.48 2.16
C HIS A 114 14.61 4.65 2.51
N VAL A 115 14.46 3.34 2.47
CA VAL A 115 15.51 2.37 2.78
C VAL A 115 15.32 1.12 1.92
N GLU A 116 16.40 0.41 1.67
CA GLU A 116 16.33 -0.93 1.10
C GLU A 116 15.75 -1.90 2.14
N ALA A 117 14.70 -2.62 1.76
CA ALA A 117 14.11 -3.63 2.63
C ALA A 117 14.98 -4.91 2.62
N ASP A 118 15.23 -5.43 3.81
CA ASP A 118 16.05 -6.61 4.00
C ASP A 118 15.49 -7.52 5.11
N GLU A 119 16.18 -8.63 5.34
CA GLU A 119 15.82 -9.61 6.36
C GLU A 119 15.80 -9.02 7.78
N LYS A 120 16.60 -7.97 8.05
CA LYS A 120 16.77 -7.39 9.38
C LYS A 120 15.70 -6.37 9.69
N ASN A 121 15.28 -5.57 8.70
CA ASN A 121 14.35 -4.44 8.88
C ASN A 121 12.88 -4.78 8.55
N LEU A 122 12.62 -5.81 7.72
CA LEU A 122 11.24 -6.23 7.41
C LEU A 122 10.41 -6.60 8.65
N PRO A 123 10.94 -7.29 9.68
CA PRO A 123 10.16 -7.56 10.89
C PRO A 123 9.61 -6.30 11.57
N ASP A 124 10.40 -5.22 11.65
CA ASP A 124 9.94 -3.92 12.18
C ASP A 124 8.90 -3.27 11.26
N MET A 125 9.08 -3.37 9.94
CA MET A 125 8.13 -2.83 8.97
C MET A 125 6.78 -3.56 8.93
N LEU A 126 6.72 -4.78 9.43
CA LEU A 126 5.49 -5.59 9.53
C LEU A 126 4.77 -5.42 10.87
N GLN A 127 5.35 -4.68 11.84
CA GLN A 127 4.66 -4.39 13.10
C GLN A 127 3.50 -3.40 12.88
N ASP A 128 2.40 -3.61 13.60
CA ASP A 128 1.22 -2.73 13.58
C ASP A 128 0.66 -2.45 12.17
N VAL A 129 0.75 -3.41 11.26
CA VAL A 129 0.08 -3.37 9.96
C VAL A 129 -0.89 -4.55 9.82
N ASP A 130 -2.00 -4.31 9.14
CA ASP A 130 -3.07 -5.28 8.96
C ASP A 130 -2.91 -6.10 7.69
N VAL A 131 -2.18 -5.57 6.71
CA VAL A 131 -1.92 -6.21 5.41
C VAL A 131 -0.58 -5.74 4.85
N ALA A 132 0.19 -6.65 4.27
CA ALA A 132 1.40 -6.35 3.51
C ALA A 132 1.15 -6.55 2.00
N LEU A 133 1.52 -5.55 1.20
CA LEU A 133 1.41 -5.57 -0.26
C LEU A 133 2.79 -5.63 -0.89
N ASP A 134 2.98 -6.61 -1.75
CA ASP A 134 4.14 -6.74 -2.62
C ASP A 134 3.87 -6.04 -3.96
N CYS A 135 4.58 -4.94 -4.19
CA CYS A 135 4.54 -4.16 -5.43
C CYS A 135 5.94 -4.05 -6.06
N LEU A 136 6.79 -5.02 -5.80
CA LEU A 136 8.18 -5.09 -6.23
C LEU A 136 8.33 -5.66 -7.65
N ASP A 137 9.50 -5.50 -8.22
CA ASP A 137 9.98 -6.22 -9.42
C ASP A 137 11.05 -7.28 -9.09
N ASP A 138 11.74 -7.13 -7.94
CA ASP A 138 12.74 -8.11 -7.48
C ASP A 138 12.09 -9.37 -6.87
N LEU A 139 12.36 -10.53 -7.46
CA LEU A 139 11.77 -11.80 -7.06
C LEU A 139 12.26 -12.30 -5.69
N ALA A 140 13.53 -12.04 -5.34
CA ALA A 140 14.08 -12.48 -4.06
C ALA A 140 13.43 -11.72 -2.90
N LEU A 141 13.26 -10.41 -3.06
CA LEU A 141 12.61 -9.56 -2.06
C LEU A 141 11.11 -9.85 -1.94
N LYS A 142 10.42 -10.20 -3.04
CA LYS A 142 9.01 -10.70 -3.01
C LYS A 142 8.87 -11.94 -2.11
N MET A 143 9.76 -12.93 -2.33
CA MET A 143 9.76 -14.17 -1.54
C MET A 143 10.11 -13.91 -0.07
N LEU A 144 11.03 -13.01 0.20
CA LEU A 144 11.40 -12.61 1.55
C LEU A 144 10.22 -11.94 2.26
N LEU A 145 9.52 -11.00 1.61
CA LEU A 145 8.34 -10.34 2.17
C LEU A 145 7.22 -11.35 2.47
N GLU A 146 6.96 -12.29 1.55
CA GLU A 146 6.01 -13.37 1.77
C GLU A 146 6.34 -14.19 3.03
N GLU A 147 7.61 -14.60 3.16
CA GLU A 147 8.07 -15.39 4.31
C GLU A 147 7.93 -14.61 5.62
N ARG A 148 8.39 -13.36 5.66
CA ARG A 148 8.32 -12.52 6.86
C ARG A 148 6.88 -12.16 7.24
N SER A 149 6.01 -11.92 6.27
CA SER A 149 4.58 -11.71 6.51
C SER A 149 3.92 -12.94 7.13
N ALA A 150 4.23 -14.14 6.63
CA ALA A 150 3.73 -15.39 7.19
C ALA A 150 4.20 -15.63 8.63
N VAL A 151 5.47 -15.35 8.94
CA VAL A 151 6.03 -15.44 10.31
C VAL A 151 5.37 -14.42 11.24
N ALA A 152 5.13 -13.20 10.76
CA ALA A 152 4.48 -12.14 11.53
C ALA A 152 2.94 -12.34 11.66
N GLY A 153 2.35 -13.30 10.95
CA GLY A 153 0.90 -13.50 10.89
C GLY A 153 0.15 -12.38 10.14
N VAL A 154 0.85 -11.59 9.34
CA VAL A 154 0.28 -10.49 8.56
C VAL A 154 -0.23 -11.03 7.22
N PRO A 155 -1.51 -10.80 6.86
CA PRO A 155 -2.04 -11.11 5.54
C PRO A 155 -1.18 -10.50 4.43
N PHE A 156 -0.91 -11.29 3.40
CA PHE A 156 -0.01 -10.94 2.31
C PHE A 156 -0.75 -10.89 0.98
N VAL A 157 -0.55 -9.83 0.22
CA VAL A 157 -1.06 -9.68 -1.15
C VAL A 157 0.10 -9.47 -2.10
N HIS A 158 0.21 -10.37 -3.06
CA HIS A 158 1.17 -10.31 -4.14
C HIS A 158 0.55 -9.71 -5.39
N GLY A 159 1.27 -8.77 -6.02
CA GLY A 159 0.97 -8.24 -7.33
C GLY A 159 2.18 -8.35 -8.26
N SER A 160 1.93 -8.67 -9.51
CA SER A 160 2.94 -8.60 -10.56
C SER A 160 2.33 -8.21 -11.90
N VAL A 161 3.12 -7.55 -12.73
CA VAL A 161 2.77 -7.18 -14.09
C VAL A 161 3.93 -7.56 -14.99
N LEU A 162 3.64 -8.34 -16.03
CA LEU A 162 4.59 -8.73 -17.06
C LEU A 162 3.99 -8.42 -18.42
N ARG A 163 4.59 -7.49 -19.18
CA ARG A 163 4.06 -7.00 -20.46
C ARG A 163 2.62 -6.46 -20.30
N ALA A 164 1.62 -7.09 -20.95
CA ALA A 164 0.21 -6.73 -20.90
C ALA A 164 -0.61 -7.64 -19.97
N GLU A 165 0.04 -8.48 -19.20
CA GLU A 165 -0.60 -9.42 -18.28
C GLU A 165 -0.37 -8.98 -16.83
N GLY A 166 -1.42 -9.03 -16.02
CA GLY A 166 -1.36 -8.72 -14.59
C GLY A 166 -1.81 -9.91 -13.76
N PHE A 167 -1.13 -10.12 -12.65
CA PHE A 167 -1.45 -11.17 -11.70
C PHE A 167 -1.56 -10.61 -10.29
N ALA A 168 -2.59 -11.03 -9.55
CA ALA A 168 -2.74 -10.68 -8.14
C ALA A 168 -3.22 -11.90 -7.35
N ARG A 169 -2.65 -12.10 -6.17
CA ARG A 169 -3.01 -13.19 -5.26
C ARG A 169 -2.91 -12.76 -3.81
N ALA A 170 -3.76 -13.30 -2.95
CA ALA A 170 -3.77 -12.97 -1.53
C ALA A 170 -3.75 -14.23 -0.67
N ALA A 171 -2.99 -14.19 0.43
CA ALA A 171 -3.05 -15.15 1.53
C ALA A 171 -3.47 -14.42 2.81
N ARG A 172 -4.56 -14.86 3.43
CA ARG A 172 -5.00 -14.35 4.75
C ARG A 172 -4.12 -14.87 5.89
N SER A 173 -3.60 -16.07 5.72
CA SER A 173 -2.68 -16.73 6.65
C SER A 173 -1.80 -17.71 5.87
N GLY A 174 -0.58 -17.94 6.36
CA GLY A 174 0.39 -18.80 5.69
C GLY A 174 1.04 -18.16 4.48
N ARG A 175 1.46 -18.98 3.52
CA ARG A 175 2.22 -18.56 2.34
C ARG A 175 1.45 -18.82 1.05
N LEU A 176 1.68 -17.99 0.03
CA LEU A 176 1.23 -18.20 -1.33
C LEU A 176 2.11 -19.22 -2.09
N HIS A 177 3.29 -19.54 -1.54
CA HIS A 177 4.31 -20.35 -2.20
C HIS A 177 4.79 -19.74 -3.52
N LEU A 178 5.13 -18.44 -3.50
CA LEU A 178 5.57 -17.69 -4.68
C LEU A 178 6.70 -18.39 -5.43
N ARG A 179 7.63 -19.03 -4.71
CA ARG A 179 8.72 -19.80 -5.33
C ARG A 179 8.20 -20.88 -6.26
N GLU A 180 7.18 -21.63 -5.86
CA GLU A 180 6.58 -22.71 -6.66
C GLU A 180 5.77 -22.10 -7.81
N LEU A 181 5.07 -21.01 -7.55
CA LEU A 181 4.29 -20.29 -8.53
C LEU A 181 5.17 -19.80 -9.70
N TYR A 182 6.28 -19.14 -9.39
CA TYR A 182 7.21 -18.68 -10.42
C TYR A 182 8.01 -19.80 -11.09
N ALA A 183 8.27 -20.92 -10.39
CA ALA A 183 8.90 -22.08 -10.97
C ALA A 183 7.99 -22.83 -11.97
N SER A 184 6.68 -22.70 -11.86
CA SER A 184 5.70 -23.35 -12.74
C SER A 184 5.42 -22.57 -14.03
N GLY A 185 6.08 -21.43 -14.26
CA GLY A 185 6.06 -20.70 -15.55
C GLY A 185 4.99 -19.61 -15.65
N LEU A 186 4.67 -18.96 -14.53
CA LEU A 186 3.96 -17.67 -14.59
C LEU A 186 4.87 -16.57 -15.12
#